data_f1801255cef26302b2912dfa7fca80f2
#
_entry.id   f1801255cef26302b2912dfa7fca80f2
#
_cell.length_a   1.000
_cell.length_b   1.000
_cell.length_c   1.000
_cell.angle_alpha   90.00
_cell.angle_beta   90.00
_cell.angle_gamma   90.00
#
_symmetry.space_group_name_H-M   'P 1'
#
loop_
_entity.id
_entity.type
_entity.pdbx_description
1 polymer ?
#
loop_
_entity_poly.entity_id
_entity_poly.type
_entity_poly.pdbx_seq_one_letter_code
_entity_poly.pdbx_strand_id
1 'polypeptide(L)'
;MWLMTTRGFYSVVEHRDDADRLLVRARTREDIEALAGLVAAAPVWLESADYAWRVETTRTEWQAAMQVLVGEITYPNFKSAVHDPAHHDAYMGVWSVMYKLNDTVGPAGAGGAEA
;
A
#
# COMPACT_ATOMS: atom_id res chain seq x y z
N MET A 1 -3.91 7.56 0.36
CA MET A 1 -3.30 6.61 -0.60
C MET A 1 -3.24 5.25 0.06
N TRP A 2 -3.73 4.26 -0.60
CA TRP A 2 -3.63 2.87 -0.13
C TRP A 2 -2.56 2.16 -0.95
N LEU A 3 -1.69 1.46 -0.25
CA LEU A 3 -0.58 0.73 -0.85
C LEU A 3 -0.63 -0.72 -0.42
N MET A 4 -0.84 -1.61 -1.38
CA MET A 4 -0.69 -3.05 -1.19
C MET A 4 0.68 -3.43 -1.72
N THR A 5 1.56 -3.87 -0.84
CA THR A 5 2.94 -4.18 -1.18
C THR A 5 3.30 -5.59 -0.68
N THR A 6 4.45 -6.07 -1.08
CA THR A 6 4.96 -7.34 -0.54
C THR A 6 5.38 -7.24 0.92
N ARG A 7 5.55 -6.03 1.44
CA ARG A 7 5.84 -5.79 2.87
C ARG A 7 4.59 -5.78 3.73
N GLY A 8 3.44 -5.39 3.17
CA GLY A 8 2.20 -5.24 3.87
C GLY A 8 1.28 -4.21 3.24
N PHE A 9 0.21 -3.89 3.92
CA PHE A 9 -0.79 -2.93 3.47
C PHE A 9 -0.71 -1.65 4.30
N TYR A 10 -0.67 -0.50 3.61
CA TYR A 10 -0.53 0.80 4.26
C TYR A 10 -1.55 1.80 3.75
N SER A 11 -2.01 2.66 4.66
CA SER A 11 -2.82 3.83 4.34
C SER A 11 -2.03 5.09 4.69
N VAL A 12 -1.74 5.90 3.69
CA VAL A 12 -0.92 7.09 3.86
C VAL A 12 -1.75 8.33 3.60
N VAL A 13 -1.78 9.22 4.57
CA VAL A 13 -2.53 10.47 4.48
C VAL A 13 -1.69 11.64 4.98
N GLU A 14 -2.10 12.84 4.62
CA GLU A 14 -1.49 14.05 5.16
C GLU A 14 -1.80 14.17 6.66
N HIS A 15 -0.81 14.62 7.42
CA HIS A 15 -1.01 14.87 8.84
C HIS A 15 -2.02 16.00 9.02
N ARG A 16 -2.93 15.82 9.97
CA ARG A 16 -4.04 16.76 10.18
C ARG A 16 -3.57 18.19 10.44
N ASP A 17 -2.47 18.33 11.18
CA ASP A 17 -2.00 19.64 11.68
C ASP A 17 -0.76 20.16 10.98
N ASP A 18 -0.17 19.39 10.06
CA ASP A 18 1.08 19.76 9.41
C ASP A 18 1.13 19.17 7.99
N ALA A 19 0.97 20.03 7.00
CA ALA A 19 0.94 19.61 5.59
C ALA A 19 2.28 19.03 5.09
N ASP A 20 3.38 19.32 5.78
CA ASP A 20 4.69 18.79 5.42
C ASP A 20 4.93 17.38 5.96
N ARG A 21 4.05 16.90 6.81
CA ARG A 21 4.15 15.58 7.41
C ARG A 21 3.06 14.66 6.89
N LEU A 22 3.40 13.38 6.87
CA LEU A 22 2.47 12.32 6.49
C LEU A 22 2.26 11.37 7.67
N LEU A 23 1.09 10.78 7.70
CA LEU A 23 0.75 9.74 8.64
C LEU A 23 0.65 8.43 7.84
N VAL A 24 1.54 7.50 8.14
CA VAL A 24 1.54 6.16 7.54
C VAL A 24 0.92 5.20 8.53
N ARG A 25 -0.12 4.52 8.12
CA ARG A 25 -0.93 3.69 9.01
C ARG A 25 -1.01 2.27 8.50
N ALA A 26 -1.06 1.32 9.43
CA ALA A 26 -1.25 -0.10 9.12
C ALA A 26 -2.24 -0.73 10.08
N ARG A 27 -2.82 -1.84 9.67
CA ARG A 27 -3.78 -2.58 10.50
C ARG A 27 -3.10 -3.54 11.45
N THR A 28 -1.88 -3.99 11.14
CA THR A 28 -1.15 -4.96 11.94
C THR A 28 0.20 -4.41 12.36
N ARG A 29 0.68 -4.92 13.49
CA ARG A 29 2.02 -4.59 13.98
C ARG A 29 3.10 -5.02 13.00
N GLU A 30 2.93 -6.21 12.43
CA GLU A 30 3.90 -6.74 11.49
C GLU A 30 4.08 -5.83 10.28
N ASP A 31 2.98 -5.32 9.73
CA ASP A 31 3.03 -4.43 8.58
C ASP A 31 3.76 -3.14 8.90
N ILE A 32 3.44 -2.50 10.03
CA ILE A 32 4.08 -1.24 10.36
C ILE A 32 5.56 -1.42 10.69
N GLU A 33 5.93 -2.51 11.33
CA GLU A 33 7.33 -2.81 11.62
C GLU A 33 8.12 -3.09 10.35
N ALA A 34 7.52 -3.73 9.36
CA ALA A 34 8.15 -3.99 8.08
C ALA A 34 8.48 -2.71 7.31
N LEU A 35 7.79 -1.62 7.61
CA LEU A 35 7.99 -0.33 6.96
C LEU A 35 8.82 0.63 7.80
N ALA A 36 8.75 0.54 9.11
CA ALA A 36 9.33 1.53 10.03
C ALA A 36 10.83 1.72 9.83
N GLY A 37 11.54 0.69 9.38
CA GLY A 37 12.96 0.79 9.07
C GLY A 37 13.30 1.68 7.88
N LEU A 38 12.33 2.02 7.06
CA LEU A 38 12.51 2.89 5.89
C LEU A 38 12.28 4.36 6.23
N VAL A 39 11.69 4.64 7.37
CA VAL A 39 11.46 5.99 7.87
C VAL A 39 12.03 6.08 9.28
N ALA A 40 12.57 7.23 9.65
CA ALA A 40 13.24 7.40 10.94
C ALA A 40 12.21 7.68 12.06
N ALA A 41 11.28 6.75 12.27
CA ALA A 41 10.23 6.94 13.26
C ALA A 41 9.85 5.60 13.89
N ALA A 42 9.58 5.62 15.18
CA ALA A 42 9.10 4.44 15.90
C ALA A 42 7.58 4.32 15.71
N PRO A 43 7.06 3.09 15.56
CA PRO A 43 5.62 2.88 15.50
C PRO A 43 4.93 3.28 16.80
N VAL A 44 3.74 3.86 16.64
CA VAL A 44 2.84 4.20 17.74
C VAL A 44 1.56 3.39 17.56
N TRP A 45 1.05 2.85 18.67
CA TRP A 45 -0.23 2.15 18.68
C TRP A 45 -1.30 3.04 19.28
N LEU A 46 -2.42 3.19 18.57
CA LEU A 46 -3.56 3.97 19.02
C LEU A 46 -4.77 3.05 19.16
N GLU A 47 -5.12 2.77 20.42
CA GLU A 47 -6.26 1.91 20.73
C GLU A 47 -7.53 2.46 20.09
N SER A 48 -8.37 1.57 19.61
CA SER A 48 -9.67 1.88 19.03
C SER A 48 -9.63 2.62 17.69
N ALA A 49 -8.47 2.88 17.12
CA ALA A 49 -8.39 3.43 15.77
C ALA A 49 -8.58 2.31 14.74
N ASP A 50 -9.21 2.64 13.61
CA ASP A 50 -9.35 1.70 12.50
C ASP A 50 -7.99 1.19 12.03
N TYR A 51 -7.03 2.11 11.85
CA TYR A 51 -5.63 1.76 11.62
C TYR A 51 -4.88 2.03 12.92
N ALA A 52 -4.73 1.00 13.75
CA ALA A 52 -4.19 1.17 15.10
C ALA A 52 -2.68 1.46 15.12
N TRP A 53 -1.94 0.95 14.15
CA TRP A 53 -0.49 1.12 14.07
C TRP A 53 -0.13 2.24 13.12
N ARG A 54 0.77 3.12 13.53
CA ARG A 54 1.12 4.29 12.72
C ARG A 54 2.53 4.78 12.97
N VAL A 55 3.10 5.45 11.97
CA VAL A 55 4.31 6.25 12.08
C VAL A 55 4.04 7.61 11.44
N GLU A 56 4.64 8.66 11.99
CA GLU A 56 4.67 9.96 11.36
C GLU A 56 6.00 10.11 10.63
N THR A 57 5.97 10.71 9.46
CA THR A 57 7.18 10.92 8.66
C THR A 57 7.04 12.22 7.89
N THR A 58 8.17 12.77 7.46
CA THR A 58 8.14 13.93 6.56
C THR A 58 7.87 13.44 5.12
N ARG A 59 7.44 14.36 4.26
CA ARG A 59 7.27 14.03 2.83
C ARG A 59 8.58 13.58 2.20
N THR A 60 9.69 14.21 2.57
CA THR A 60 11.01 13.85 2.04
C THR A 60 11.41 12.43 2.46
N GLU A 61 11.21 12.09 3.73
CA GLU A 61 11.49 10.74 4.22
C GLU A 61 10.60 9.71 3.52
N TRP A 62 9.32 10.05 3.32
CA TRP A 62 8.40 9.15 2.65
C TRP A 62 8.77 8.96 1.16
N GLN A 63 9.22 10.02 0.49
CA GLN A 63 9.70 9.90 -0.89
C GLN A 63 10.87 8.93 -0.96
N ALA A 64 11.81 8.99 -0.03
CA ALA A 64 12.92 8.04 0.01
C ALA A 64 12.45 6.61 0.27
N ALA A 65 11.49 6.43 1.16
CA ALA A 65 10.89 5.12 1.42
C ALA A 65 10.20 4.57 0.16
N MET A 66 9.50 5.41 -0.58
CA MET A 66 8.84 5.01 -1.84
C MET A 66 9.84 4.55 -2.89
N GLN A 67 11.03 5.16 -2.94
CA GLN A 67 12.09 4.69 -3.84
C GLN A 67 12.51 3.25 -3.51
N VAL A 68 12.62 2.93 -2.22
CA VAL A 68 12.93 1.56 -1.81
C VAL A 68 11.80 0.61 -2.23
N LEU A 69 10.56 0.99 -1.99
CA LEU A 69 9.41 0.17 -2.37
C LEU A 69 9.37 -0.08 -3.87
N VAL A 70 9.66 0.93 -4.67
CA VAL A 70 9.73 0.79 -6.13
C VAL A 70 10.84 -0.20 -6.51
N GLY A 71 11.99 -0.13 -5.86
CA GLY A 71 13.09 -1.06 -6.11
C GLY A 71 12.76 -2.51 -5.75
N GLU A 72 11.78 -2.73 -4.92
CA GLU A 72 11.34 -4.07 -4.55
C GLU A 72 10.36 -4.69 -5.54
N ILE A 73 9.96 -3.96 -6.55
CA ILE A 73 9.13 -4.51 -7.62
C ILE A 73 10.04 -5.29 -8.57
N THR A 74 10.26 -6.56 -8.22
CA THR A 74 11.12 -7.47 -8.98
C THR A 74 10.35 -8.65 -9.55
N TYR A 75 9.04 -8.58 -9.52
CA TYR A 75 8.12 -9.64 -9.90
C TYR A 75 7.26 -9.20 -11.09
N PRO A 76 6.95 -10.11 -12.03
CA PRO A 76 6.02 -9.82 -13.12
C PRO A 76 4.55 -10.01 -12.72
N ASN A 77 4.30 -10.65 -11.58
CA ASN A 77 2.95 -10.89 -11.07
C ASN A 77 2.94 -10.66 -9.57
N PHE A 78 2.16 -9.67 -9.14
CA PHE A 78 2.11 -9.29 -7.73
C PHE A 78 1.53 -10.37 -6.83
N LYS A 79 0.47 -11.04 -7.27
CA LYS A 79 -0.19 -12.08 -6.46
C LYS A 79 0.78 -13.19 -6.07
N SER A 80 1.63 -13.58 -7.01
CA SER A 80 2.62 -14.63 -6.76
C SER A 80 3.76 -14.19 -5.85
N ALA A 81 3.95 -12.89 -5.69
CA ALA A 81 5.01 -12.34 -4.86
C ALA A 81 4.58 -12.12 -3.40
N VAL A 82 3.30 -12.24 -3.10
CA VAL A 82 2.78 -12.08 -1.75
C VAL A 82 2.73 -13.47 -1.10
N HIS A 83 3.69 -13.74 -0.23
CA HIS A 83 3.87 -15.09 0.33
C HIS A 83 3.12 -15.30 1.64
N ASP A 84 2.78 -14.25 2.36
CA ASP A 84 1.98 -14.38 3.58
C ASP A 84 0.53 -14.74 3.22
N PRO A 85 0.01 -15.87 3.71
CA PRO A 85 -1.33 -16.31 3.32
C PRO A 85 -2.45 -15.32 3.65
N ALA A 86 -2.37 -14.66 4.79
CA ALA A 86 -3.41 -13.71 5.21
C ALA A 86 -3.43 -12.49 4.30
N HIS A 87 -2.25 -11.94 3.96
CA HIS A 87 -2.16 -10.83 3.02
C HIS A 87 -2.57 -11.25 1.61
N HIS A 88 -2.13 -12.42 1.17
CA HIS A 88 -2.51 -12.94 -0.14
C HIS A 88 -4.03 -13.03 -0.27
N ASP A 89 -4.70 -13.62 0.70
CA ASP A 89 -6.16 -13.77 0.67
C ASP A 89 -6.87 -12.42 0.67
N ALA A 90 -6.41 -11.48 1.52
CA ALA A 90 -6.98 -10.14 1.57
C ALA A 90 -6.80 -9.40 0.24
N TYR A 91 -5.61 -9.47 -0.35
CA TYR A 91 -5.33 -8.82 -1.64
C TYR A 91 -6.14 -9.43 -2.77
N MET A 92 -6.35 -10.74 -2.76
CA MET A 92 -7.21 -11.40 -3.74
C MET A 92 -8.66 -10.94 -3.63
N GLY A 93 -9.14 -10.71 -2.41
CA GLY A 93 -10.46 -10.13 -2.19
C GLY A 93 -10.58 -8.73 -2.78
N VAL A 94 -9.57 -7.90 -2.57
CA VAL A 94 -9.50 -6.56 -3.17
C VAL A 94 -9.48 -6.66 -4.70
N TRP A 95 -8.66 -7.54 -5.25
CA TRP A 95 -8.60 -7.77 -6.69
C TRP A 95 -9.98 -8.10 -7.26
N SER A 96 -10.72 -8.97 -6.61
CA SER A 96 -12.06 -9.37 -7.05
C SER A 96 -13.03 -8.19 -7.08
N VAL A 97 -12.98 -7.34 -6.07
CA VAL A 97 -13.85 -6.17 -6.00
C VAL A 97 -13.46 -5.14 -7.07
N MET A 98 -12.16 -4.87 -7.20
CA MET A 98 -11.66 -3.89 -8.17
C MET A 98 -11.89 -4.34 -9.62
N TYR A 99 -11.92 -5.63 -9.88
CA TYR A 99 -12.22 -6.16 -11.21
C TYR A 99 -13.56 -5.64 -11.75
N LYS A 100 -14.51 -5.33 -10.87
CA LYS A 100 -15.81 -4.79 -11.25
C LYS A 100 -15.73 -3.38 -11.86
N LEU A 101 -14.59 -2.72 -11.74
CA LEU A 101 -14.38 -1.41 -12.37
C LEU A 101 -13.92 -1.52 -13.82
N ASN A 102 -13.60 -2.73 -14.28
CA ASN A 102 -13.17 -2.89 -15.66
C ASN A 102 -14.27 -2.47 -16.64
N ASP A 103 -13.87 -1.77 -17.69
CA ASP A 103 -14.79 -1.47 -18.77
C ASP A 103 -15.25 -2.77 -19.43
N THR A 104 -16.53 -2.85 -19.72
CA THR A 104 -17.11 -4.03 -20.38
C THR A 104 -17.09 -3.92 -21.88
N VAL A 105 -16.88 -2.68 -22.41
CA VAL A 105 -16.85 -2.40 -23.85
C VAL A 105 -15.63 -1.55 -24.11
N GLY A 106 -14.87 -1.91 -25.14
CA GLY A 106 -13.70 -1.14 -25.55
C GLY A 106 -14.09 0.16 -26.24
N PRO A 107 -13.11 1.05 -26.51
CA PRO A 107 -13.38 2.29 -27.22
C PRO A 107 -13.83 2.02 -28.65
N ALA A 108 -14.64 2.92 -29.20
CA ALA A 108 -15.11 2.83 -30.57
C ALA A 108 -13.92 2.77 -31.52
N GLY A 109 -13.94 1.79 -32.44
CA GLY A 109 -12.83 1.61 -33.36
C GLY A 109 -11.65 0.84 -32.83
N ALA A 110 -11.69 0.43 -31.59
CA ALA A 110 -10.67 -0.46 -31.04
C ALA A 110 -10.92 -1.83 -31.62
N GLY A 111 -10.43 -2.07 -32.72
CA GLY A 111 -10.60 -3.36 -33.32
C GLY A 111 -9.85 -4.40 -32.61
N GLY A 112 -10.01 -5.20 -32.16
CA GLY A 112 -9.25 -6.20 -31.84
C GLY A 112 -8.34 -6.09 -30.87
N ALA A 113 -8.35 -6.31 -30.24
CA ALA A 113 -7.66 -6.45 -29.19
C ALA A 113 -6.30 -6.82 -29.29
N GLU A 114 -5.58 -5.87 -29.29
CA GLU A 114 -4.22 -6.06 -29.04
C GLU A 114 -4.05 -6.65 -27.73
N ALA A 115 -3.49 -7.74 -27.68
CA ALA A 115 -3.26 -8.39 -26.42
C ALA A 115 -2.15 -7.73 -25.63
#